data_479a12deb257ed5234c8091a7735c4cd
#
_entry.id   479a12deb257ed5234c8091a7735c4cd
#
_cell.length_a   1.000
_cell.length_b   1.000
_cell.length_c   1.000
_cell.angle_alpha   90.00
_cell.angle_beta   90.00
_cell.angle_gamma   90.00
#
_symmetry.space_group_name_H-M   'P 1'
#
loop_
_entity.id
_entity.type
_entity.pdbx_description
1 polymer ?
#
loop_
_entity_poly.entity_id
_entity_poly.type
_entity_poly.pdbx_seq_one_letter_code
_entity_poly.pdbx_strand_id
1 'polypeptide(L)'
;MLKWETFYKFFITNKGYLDALVGLQNTLLISVAALAIGLIVGTLMATIKLIPSGKRPVKVLKKIVDVYIALFRGTPIVVQLLIMYFVALPLIGLARVPPLIVAMIAFGLNSGAYVSEMVRGGILSVDKGQMEAGRSLGLSYG
;
A
#
# COMPACT_ATOMS: atom_id res chain seq x y z
N MET A 1 8.54 -12.39 42.21
CA MET A 1 8.00 -11.04 41.91
C MET A 1 6.69 -11.19 41.16
N LEU A 2 5.64 -10.57 41.63
CA LEU A 2 4.35 -10.55 40.94
C LEU A 2 4.54 -9.85 39.58
N LYS A 3 3.94 -10.38 38.49
CA LYS A 3 4.02 -9.80 37.14
C LYS A 3 3.59 -8.32 37.11
N TRP A 4 2.73 -7.93 38.04
CA TRP A 4 2.24 -6.56 38.20
C TRP A 4 3.32 -5.58 38.70
N GLU A 5 4.14 -5.98 39.64
CA GLU A 5 5.25 -5.14 40.16
C GLU A 5 6.29 -4.89 39.07
N THR A 6 6.57 -5.91 38.27
CA THR A 6 7.47 -5.79 37.13
C THR A 6 6.91 -4.83 36.08
N PHE A 7 5.62 -4.95 35.75
CA PHE A 7 4.94 -4.03 34.83
C PHE A 7 4.99 -2.60 35.34
N TYR A 8 4.62 -2.35 36.60
CA TYR A 8 4.61 -1.02 37.20
C TYR A 8 6.02 -0.38 37.15
N LYS A 9 7.04 -1.16 37.52
CA LYS A 9 8.43 -0.71 37.50
C LYS A 9 8.87 -0.30 36.08
N PHE A 10 8.61 -1.13 35.08
CA PHE A 10 9.02 -0.81 33.71
C PHE A 10 8.17 0.30 33.09
N PHE A 11 6.87 0.27 33.26
CA PHE A 11 5.97 1.18 32.57
C PHE A 11 5.90 2.56 33.24
N ILE A 12 5.82 2.61 34.57
CA ILE A 12 5.68 3.85 35.32
C ILE A 12 7.04 4.38 35.78
N THR A 13 7.79 3.58 36.58
CA THR A 13 9.05 4.06 37.20
C THR A 13 10.13 4.34 36.16
N ASN A 14 10.29 3.47 35.15
CA ASN A 14 11.25 3.65 34.06
C ASN A 14 10.68 4.45 32.88
N LYS A 15 9.49 5.05 33.02
CA LYS A 15 8.84 5.87 31.98
C LYS A 15 8.61 5.15 30.65
N GLY A 16 8.39 3.83 30.66
CA GLY A 16 8.13 3.01 29.46
C GLY A 16 6.89 3.47 28.67
N TYR A 17 5.99 4.23 29.30
CA TYR A 17 4.89 4.89 28.59
C TYR A 17 5.37 5.89 27.53
N LEU A 18 6.55 6.51 27.69
CA LEU A 18 7.13 7.40 26.68
C LEU A 18 7.55 6.60 25.46
N ASP A 19 8.14 5.43 25.64
CA ASP A 19 8.51 4.54 24.53
C ASP A 19 7.25 4.04 23.79
N ALA A 20 6.17 3.76 24.53
CA ALA A 20 4.88 3.40 23.96
C ALA A 20 4.29 4.55 23.13
N LEU A 21 4.40 5.80 23.59
CA LEU A 21 3.94 6.98 22.84
C LEU A 21 4.76 7.19 21.55
N VAL A 22 6.08 7.03 21.61
CA VAL A 22 6.95 7.08 20.43
C VAL A 22 6.59 5.96 19.44
N GLY A 23 6.34 4.74 19.93
CA GLY A 23 5.87 3.63 19.11
C GLY A 23 4.53 3.93 18.44
N LEU A 24 3.58 4.53 19.18
CA LEU A 24 2.29 4.95 18.63
C LEU A 24 2.46 6.03 17.54
N GLN A 25 3.30 7.03 17.78
CA GLN A 25 3.62 8.06 16.79
C GLN A 25 4.19 7.44 15.52
N ASN A 26 5.16 6.54 15.61
CA ASN A 26 5.75 5.85 14.46
C ASN A 26 4.70 5.02 13.71
N THR A 27 3.81 4.34 14.42
CA THR A 27 2.72 3.57 13.82
C THR A 27 1.77 4.47 13.03
N LEU A 28 1.37 5.61 13.58
CA LEU A 28 0.53 6.58 12.89
C LEU A 28 1.21 7.16 11.65
N LEU A 29 2.48 7.51 11.75
CA LEU A 29 3.27 8.01 10.62
C LEU A 29 3.35 6.99 9.50
N ILE A 30 3.68 5.72 9.80
CA ILE A 30 3.72 4.65 8.82
C ILE A 30 2.34 4.46 8.19
N SER A 31 1.27 4.41 8.98
CA SER A 31 -0.08 4.17 8.49
C SER A 31 -0.56 5.26 7.54
N VAL A 32 -0.38 6.54 7.91
CA VAL A 32 -0.78 7.69 7.07
C VAL A 32 0.04 7.73 5.78
N ALA A 33 1.36 7.56 5.87
CA ALA A 33 2.23 7.55 4.71
C ALA A 33 1.91 6.36 3.77
N ALA A 34 1.73 5.16 4.33
CA ALA A 34 1.37 3.98 3.56
C ALA A 34 0.00 4.10 2.89
N LEU A 35 -0.98 4.72 3.57
CA LEU A 35 -2.29 4.99 2.99
C LEU A 35 -2.17 5.96 1.81
N ALA A 36 -1.45 7.07 1.97
CA ALA A 36 -1.27 8.06 0.91
C ALA A 36 -0.56 7.45 -0.33
N ILE A 37 0.56 6.75 -0.12
CA ILE A 37 1.28 6.05 -1.19
C ILE A 37 0.37 5.00 -1.84
N GLY A 38 -0.33 4.21 -1.03
CA GLY A 38 -1.23 3.16 -1.48
C GLY A 38 -2.38 3.67 -2.34
N LEU A 39 -3.01 4.79 -1.95
CA LEU A 39 -4.07 5.44 -2.73
C LEU A 39 -3.55 5.92 -4.08
N ILE A 40 -2.42 6.62 -4.11
CA ILE A 40 -1.83 7.14 -5.34
C ILE A 40 -1.44 5.99 -6.28
N VAL A 41 -0.61 5.07 -5.80
CA VAL A 41 -0.09 3.95 -6.60
C VAL A 41 -1.23 3.02 -7.03
N GLY A 42 -2.14 2.68 -6.12
CA GLY A 42 -3.26 1.78 -6.39
C GLY A 42 -4.24 2.35 -7.41
N THR A 43 -4.60 3.63 -7.30
CA THR A 43 -5.49 4.29 -8.27
C THR A 43 -4.85 4.36 -9.66
N LEU A 44 -3.55 4.70 -9.75
CA LEU A 44 -2.82 4.69 -11.02
C LEU A 44 -2.84 3.28 -11.67
N MET A 45 -2.58 2.23 -10.88
CA MET A 45 -2.61 0.85 -11.39
C MET A 45 -4.00 0.42 -11.80
N ALA A 46 -5.05 0.74 -11.03
CA ALA A 46 -6.43 0.48 -11.39
C ALA A 46 -6.80 1.14 -12.72
N THR A 47 -6.42 2.40 -12.91
CA THR A 47 -6.64 3.14 -14.16
C THR A 47 -5.97 2.44 -15.34
N ILE A 48 -4.70 2.02 -15.20
CA ILE A 48 -3.98 1.28 -16.24
C ILE A 48 -4.73 -0.01 -16.61
N LYS A 49 -5.23 -0.75 -15.62
CA LYS A 49 -5.96 -2.01 -15.85
C LYS A 49 -7.30 -1.80 -16.57
N LEU A 50 -7.92 -0.64 -16.44
CA LEU A 50 -9.20 -0.29 -17.06
C LEU A 50 -9.04 0.19 -18.53
N ILE A 51 -7.86 0.64 -18.96
CA ILE A 51 -7.63 1.08 -20.35
C ILE A 51 -7.96 -0.07 -21.33
N PRO A 52 -8.70 0.16 -22.43
CA PRO A 52 -8.94 -0.87 -23.43
C PRO A 52 -7.64 -1.44 -24.04
N SER A 53 -7.51 -2.77 -24.12
CA SER A 53 -6.26 -3.47 -24.48
C SER A 53 -5.99 -3.54 -25.98
N GLY A 54 -6.36 -2.52 -26.77
CA GLY A 54 -6.21 -2.54 -28.23
C GLY A 54 -4.76 -2.50 -28.74
N LYS A 55 -3.86 -1.81 -28.04
CA LYS A 55 -2.45 -1.60 -28.46
C LYS A 55 -1.49 -2.49 -27.67
N ARG A 56 -0.41 -2.98 -28.34
CA ARG A 56 0.64 -3.81 -27.71
C ARG A 56 1.25 -3.20 -26.43
N PRO A 57 1.65 -1.90 -26.39
CA PRO A 57 2.25 -1.32 -25.18
C PRO A 57 1.31 -1.34 -23.98
N VAL A 58 0.00 -1.17 -24.20
CA VAL A 58 -1.01 -1.25 -23.11
C VAL A 58 -1.08 -2.67 -22.54
N LYS A 59 -0.99 -3.69 -23.40
CA LYS A 59 -0.96 -5.08 -22.91
C LYS A 59 0.26 -5.39 -22.07
N VAL A 60 1.44 -4.89 -22.47
CA VAL A 60 2.68 -5.05 -21.71
C VAL A 60 2.57 -4.34 -20.37
N LEU A 61 2.09 -3.10 -20.33
CA LEU A 61 1.93 -2.32 -19.11
C LEU A 61 0.97 -3.01 -18.12
N LYS A 62 -0.16 -3.52 -18.62
CA LYS A 62 -1.09 -4.31 -17.77
C LYS A 62 -0.42 -5.55 -17.20
N LYS A 63 0.38 -6.26 -17.98
CA LYS A 63 1.08 -7.46 -17.49
C LYS A 63 2.08 -7.12 -16.39
N ILE A 64 2.79 -5.98 -16.50
CA ILE A 64 3.68 -5.50 -15.44
C ILE A 64 2.88 -5.21 -14.16
N VAL A 65 1.74 -4.53 -14.27
CA VAL A 65 0.86 -4.26 -13.13
C VAL A 65 0.32 -5.56 -12.52
N ASP A 66 -0.06 -6.54 -13.34
CA ASP A 66 -0.54 -7.84 -12.84
C ASP A 66 0.54 -8.60 -12.07
N VAL A 67 1.79 -8.59 -12.57
CA VAL A 67 2.94 -9.20 -11.87
C VAL A 67 3.20 -8.50 -10.53
N TYR A 68 3.17 -7.16 -10.51
CA TYR A 68 3.29 -6.41 -9.27
C TYR A 68 2.21 -6.79 -8.26
N ILE A 69 0.94 -6.77 -8.68
CA ILE A 69 -0.19 -7.10 -7.80
C ILE A 69 -0.06 -8.54 -7.28
N ALA A 70 0.29 -9.49 -8.14
CA ALA A 70 0.48 -10.88 -7.76
C ALA A 70 1.61 -11.05 -6.74
N LEU A 71 2.73 -10.35 -6.93
CA LEU A 71 3.88 -10.40 -6.02
C LEU A 71 3.53 -9.83 -4.64
N PHE A 72 2.97 -8.62 -4.59
CA PHE A 72 2.68 -7.96 -3.32
C PHE A 72 1.51 -8.59 -2.55
N ARG A 73 0.52 -9.16 -3.22
CA ARG A 73 -0.60 -9.87 -2.58
C ARG A 73 -0.32 -11.36 -2.35
N GLY A 74 0.64 -11.94 -3.04
CA GLY A 74 1.01 -13.35 -2.93
C GLY A 74 2.13 -13.64 -1.94
N THR A 75 2.76 -12.61 -1.35
CA THR A 75 3.87 -12.78 -0.39
C THR A 75 3.58 -12.09 0.94
N PRO A 76 4.08 -12.63 2.08
CA PRO A 76 3.91 -11.99 3.38
C PRO A 76 4.62 -10.64 3.46
N ILE A 77 3.96 -9.62 4.02
CA ILE A 77 4.52 -8.26 4.15
C ILE A 77 5.84 -8.22 4.92
N VAL A 78 6.00 -9.08 5.92
CA VAL A 78 7.25 -9.17 6.71
C VAL A 78 8.43 -9.58 5.82
N VAL A 79 8.20 -10.54 4.89
CA VAL A 79 9.22 -10.96 3.93
C VAL A 79 9.57 -9.82 2.98
N GLN A 80 8.57 -9.06 2.50
CA GLN A 80 8.77 -7.89 1.65
C GLN A 80 9.63 -6.83 2.36
N LEU A 81 9.34 -6.55 3.64
CA LEU A 81 10.13 -5.64 4.47
C LEU A 81 11.59 -6.07 4.60
N LEU A 82 11.82 -7.35 4.91
CA LEU A 82 13.17 -7.90 5.07
C LEU A 82 13.95 -7.83 3.74
N ILE A 83 13.33 -8.25 2.65
CA ILE A 83 13.95 -8.16 1.32
C ILE A 83 14.26 -6.71 0.96
N MET A 84 13.34 -5.78 1.19
CA MET A 84 13.56 -4.37 0.87
C MET A 84 14.70 -3.79 1.69
N TYR A 85 14.72 -4.03 3.00
CA TYR A 85 15.70 -3.45 3.91
C TYR A 85 17.09 -4.08 3.76
N PHE A 86 17.18 -5.42 3.70
CA PHE A 86 18.47 -6.12 3.73
C PHE A 86 19.03 -6.47 2.35
N VAL A 87 18.21 -6.44 1.30
CA VAL A 87 18.64 -6.87 -0.03
C VAL A 87 18.48 -5.76 -1.06
N ALA A 88 17.25 -5.30 -1.31
CA ALA A 88 16.96 -4.41 -2.43
C ALA A 88 17.65 -3.03 -2.28
N LEU A 89 17.50 -2.39 -1.12
CA LEU A 89 18.09 -1.08 -0.88
C LEU A 89 19.64 -1.12 -0.87
N PRO A 90 20.33 -2.06 -0.20
CA PRO A 90 21.76 -2.19 -0.29
C PRO A 90 22.28 -2.42 -1.72
N LEU A 91 21.61 -3.24 -2.53
CA LEU A 91 21.99 -3.52 -3.92
C LEU A 91 22.01 -2.26 -4.80
N ILE A 92 21.15 -1.28 -4.52
CA ILE A 92 21.10 -0.01 -5.26
C ILE A 92 21.89 1.12 -4.58
N GLY A 93 22.73 0.79 -3.58
CA GLY A 93 23.57 1.75 -2.87
C GLY A 93 22.84 2.54 -1.75
N LEU A 94 21.62 2.20 -1.41
CA LEU A 94 20.79 2.87 -0.39
C LEU A 94 20.78 2.12 0.96
N ALA A 95 21.91 1.58 1.39
CA ALA A 95 22.04 0.80 2.63
C ALA A 95 21.77 1.59 3.94
N ARG A 96 21.74 2.93 3.88
CA ARG A 96 21.62 3.80 5.07
C ARG A 96 20.24 4.45 5.23
N VAL A 97 19.20 3.95 4.55
CA VAL A 97 17.86 4.50 4.67
C VAL A 97 17.28 4.11 6.04
N PRO A 98 16.71 5.07 6.80
CA PRO A 98 16.09 4.77 8.10
C PRO A 98 14.99 3.70 7.99
N PRO A 99 14.92 2.74 8.93
CA PRO A 99 13.92 1.67 8.90
C PRO A 99 12.47 2.17 8.81
N LEU A 100 12.18 3.33 9.43
CA LEU A 100 10.86 3.96 9.39
C LEU A 100 10.44 4.31 7.96
N ILE A 101 11.36 4.88 7.16
CA ILE A 101 11.09 5.23 5.75
C ILE A 101 10.90 3.97 4.92
N VAL A 102 11.72 2.95 5.16
CA VAL A 102 11.56 1.66 4.47
C VAL A 102 10.20 1.04 4.75
N ALA A 103 9.76 1.09 6.02
CA ALA A 103 8.43 0.62 6.40
C ALA A 103 7.32 1.42 5.69
N MET A 104 7.38 2.75 5.66
CA MET A 104 6.40 3.59 4.96
C MET A 104 6.27 3.21 3.48
N ILE A 105 7.41 3.00 2.79
CA ILE A 105 7.43 2.63 1.37
C ILE A 105 6.90 1.21 1.18
N ALA A 106 7.39 0.24 1.95
CA ALA A 106 6.99 -1.15 1.81
C ALA A 106 5.50 -1.37 2.06
N PHE A 107 4.97 -0.80 3.16
CA PHE A 107 3.54 -0.83 3.45
C PHE A 107 2.72 -0.06 2.42
N GLY A 108 3.23 1.07 1.91
CA GLY A 108 2.59 1.85 0.86
C GLY A 108 2.47 1.09 -0.45
N LEU A 109 3.54 0.44 -0.90
CA LEU A 109 3.52 -0.42 -2.09
C LEU A 109 2.59 -1.63 -1.90
N ASN A 110 2.65 -2.29 -0.76
CA ASN A 110 1.74 -3.38 -0.45
C ASN A 110 0.28 -2.92 -0.48
N SER A 111 -0.06 -1.81 0.20
CA SER A 111 -1.38 -1.19 0.19
C SER A 111 -1.85 -0.86 -1.23
N GLY A 112 -0.96 -0.33 -2.09
CA GLY A 112 -1.25 -0.01 -3.48
C GLY A 112 -1.76 -1.20 -4.29
N ALA A 113 -1.21 -2.39 -4.06
CA ALA A 113 -1.68 -3.62 -4.72
C ALA A 113 -3.13 -3.96 -4.33
N TYR A 114 -3.51 -3.80 -3.06
CA TYR A 114 -4.88 -4.02 -2.60
C TYR A 114 -5.83 -2.92 -3.08
N VAL A 115 -5.45 -1.65 -2.96
CA VAL A 115 -6.23 -0.50 -3.41
C VAL A 115 -6.52 -0.61 -4.91
N SER A 116 -5.56 -1.04 -5.72
CA SER A 116 -5.76 -1.18 -7.17
C SER A 116 -6.89 -2.14 -7.52
N GLU A 117 -6.98 -3.27 -6.82
CA GLU A 117 -8.07 -4.24 -7.04
C GLU A 117 -9.39 -3.76 -6.47
N MET A 118 -9.40 -3.06 -5.32
CA MET A 118 -10.60 -2.45 -4.75
C MET A 118 -11.18 -1.40 -5.68
N VAL A 119 -10.37 -0.47 -6.16
CA VAL A 119 -10.79 0.61 -7.09
C VAL A 119 -11.29 0.00 -8.41
N ARG A 120 -10.54 -0.95 -8.98
CA ARG A 120 -10.95 -1.65 -10.19
C ARG A 120 -12.27 -2.39 -10.00
N GLY A 121 -12.42 -3.12 -8.91
CA GLY A 121 -13.66 -3.84 -8.57
C GLY A 121 -14.83 -2.89 -8.39
N GLY A 122 -14.66 -1.77 -7.66
CA GLY A 122 -15.68 -0.77 -7.47
C GLY A 122 -16.15 -0.12 -8.78
N ILE A 123 -15.23 0.21 -9.70
CA ILE A 123 -15.59 0.77 -11.01
C ILE A 123 -16.35 -0.27 -11.87
N LEU A 124 -15.92 -1.52 -11.85
CA LEU A 124 -16.55 -2.58 -12.65
C LEU A 124 -17.89 -3.06 -12.06
N SER A 125 -18.20 -2.76 -10.82
CA SER A 125 -19.49 -3.10 -10.19
C SER A 125 -20.62 -2.15 -10.56
N VAL A 126 -20.32 -0.99 -11.16
CA VAL A 126 -21.33 -0.04 -11.64
C VAL A 126 -22.11 -0.66 -12.79
N ASP A 127 -23.43 -0.67 -12.69
CA ASP A 127 -24.32 -1.21 -13.72
C ASP A 127 -24.13 -0.47 -15.06
N LYS A 128 -24.01 -1.22 -16.15
CA LYS A 128 -23.83 -0.64 -17.49
C LYS A 128 -25.02 0.21 -17.94
N GLY A 129 -26.21 -0.09 -17.44
CA GLY A 129 -27.42 0.71 -17.66
C GLY A 129 -27.31 2.15 -17.20
N GLN A 130 -26.48 2.42 -16.16
CA GLN A 130 -26.21 3.81 -15.73
C GLN A 130 -25.49 4.60 -16.83
N MET A 131 -24.52 4.00 -17.49
CA MET A 131 -23.80 4.60 -18.59
C MET A 131 -24.71 4.76 -19.84
N GLU A 132 -25.56 3.77 -20.14
CA GLU A 132 -26.50 3.81 -21.22
C GLU A 132 -27.57 4.89 -21.01
N ALA A 133 -28.10 4.99 -19.79
CA ALA A 133 -29.03 6.05 -19.40
C ALA A 133 -28.41 7.45 -19.55
N GLY A 134 -27.18 7.65 -19.08
CA GLY A 134 -26.46 8.91 -19.24
C GLY A 134 -26.28 9.29 -20.70
N ARG A 135 -25.93 8.34 -21.56
CA ARG A 135 -25.80 8.57 -23.01
C ARG A 135 -27.12 8.89 -23.70
N SER A 136 -28.21 8.28 -23.28
CA SER A 136 -29.55 8.60 -23.79
C SER A 136 -29.97 10.02 -23.48
N LEU A 137 -29.43 10.61 -22.39
CA LEU A 137 -29.60 12.02 -22.02
C LEU A 137 -28.58 12.96 -22.69
N GLY A 138 -27.73 12.46 -23.59
CA GLY A 138 -26.75 13.24 -24.34
C GLY A 138 -25.45 13.53 -23.58
N LEU A 139 -25.17 12.89 -22.44
CA LEU A 139 -23.92 13.03 -21.73
C LEU A 139 -22.76 12.41 -22.49
N SER A 140 -21.61 13.09 -22.53
CA SER A 140 -20.38 12.60 -23.14
C SER A 140 -19.63 11.66 -22.21
N TYR A 141 -18.57 11.00 -22.73
CA TYR A 141 -17.68 10.14 -21.92
C TYR A 141 -16.67 10.92 -21.07
N GLY A 142 -16.58 12.23 -21.16
CA GLY A 142 -15.63 13.08 -20.44
C GLY A 142 -16.32 14.04 -19.50
#